data_36d8306df15cd3d1809faafd6803ded3
#
_entry.id   36d8306df15cd3d1809faafd6803ded3
#
_cell.length_a   1.000
_cell.length_b   1.000
_cell.length_c   1.000
_cell.angle_alpha   90.00
_cell.angle_beta   90.00
_cell.angle_gamma   90.00
#
_symmetry.space_group_name_H-M   'P 1'
#
loop_
_entity.id
_entity.type
_entity.pdbx_description
1 polymer ?
#
loop_
_entity_poly.entity_id
_entity_poly.type
_entity_poly.pdbx_seq_one_letter_code
_entity_poly.pdbx_strand_id
1 'polypeptide(L)'
;MKTLTSVLLLVSFFFVSSLFAQTGPDRQLQYSKPADKHGLNMFETTKEETSEFVGLKVILGGSSTLQFQGLNHSNSALFVDDGNGANINELIELENNFNLATANLDLDVQLHNGLRMHLRTYLSSRHHPEPYVKSGYLQVDRLDFVSPGFLDNVMDMVTLKVGHMEINYGDAHFRRSDNSASLHNPFVGNYIMDSFTTEVGAEAYLKTNGFLGMLGFSNGKLNQDVTSPGETSLAFLGKLGFDKQVNPGLRLRLTGSIYTNGNAKQIYLYSGDRAGSRYYSVIKGITATRDNFSSGRWNPNFSGKLTAIMINPFLKWNGLEFFGTYENSSGGDSINSNDTRTWNQLAGEVIYRFGASEQWYGGARFNSASGKLANADAEKVTINRVQLAFGWFLTDKVVAKIEYVSQSYNDFAAGSIYSDANFKGIMAEAAIGF
;
A
#
# COMPACT_ATOMS: atom_id res chain seq x y z
N MET A 1 -23.71 -35.51 -41.58
CA MET A 1 -22.32 -35.91 -41.33
C MET A 1 -21.33 -34.73 -41.20
N LYS A 2 -21.59 -33.54 -41.73
CA LYS A 2 -20.65 -32.36 -41.64
C LYS A 2 -20.69 -31.60 -40.31
N THR A 3 -21.76 -31.72 -39.53
CA THR A 3 -21.91 -31.04 -38.23
C THR A 3 -21.25 -31.77 -37.05
N LEU A 4 -21.09 -33.08 -37.16
CA LEU A 4 -20.45 -33.89 -36.09
C LEU A 4 -18.91 -33.70 -36.08
N THR A 5 -18.32 -33.49 -37.26
CA THR A 5 -16.87 -33.30 -37.42
C THR A 5 -16.40 -31.93 -36.89
N SER A 6 -17.26 -30.92 -36.97
CA SER A 6 -16.94 -29.58 -36.45
C SER A 6 -16.99 -29.49 -34.92
N VAL A 7 -17.87 -30.27 -34.31
CA VAL A 7 -17.96 -30.34 -32.82
C VAL A 7 -16.79 -31.15 -32.24
N LEU A 8 -16.33 -32.19 -32.93
CA LEU A 8 -15.14 -32.93 -32.49
C LEU A 8 -13.85 -32.12 -32.62
N LEU A 9 -13.74 -31.26 -33.63
CA LEU A 9 -12.59 -30.35 -33.78
C LEU A 9 -12.58 -29.21 -32.72
N LEU A 10 -13.75 -28.73 -32.28
CA LEU A 10 -13.82 -27.76 -31.19
C LEU A 10 -13.50 -28.40 -29.82
N VAL A 11 -13.87 -29.63 -29.58
CA VAL A 11 -13.56 -30.34 -28.35
C VAL A 11 -12.09 -30.77 -28.30
N SER A 12 -11.46 -31.06 -29.44
CA SER A 12 -10.02 -31.37 -29.48
C SER A 12 -9.13 -30.15 -29.28
N PHE A 13 -9.60 -28.91 -29.56
CA PHE A 13 -8.84 -27.71 -29.28
C PHE A 13 -8.85 -27.33 -27.77
N PHE A 14 -9.82 -27.80 -26.99
CA PHE A 14 -9.86 -27.63 -25.55
C PHE A 14 -8.99 -28.63 -24.77
N PHE A 15 -8.49 -29.69 -25.40
CA PHE A 15 -7.68 -30.72 -24.72
C PHE A 15 -6.17 -30.59 -24.93
N VAL A 16 -5.68 -29.58 -25.67
CA VAL A 16 -4.25 -29.43 -25.97
C VAL A 16 -3.59 -28.29 -25.18
N SER A 17 -4.30 -27.64 -24.27
CA SER A 17 -3.68 -26.67 -23.33
C SER A 17 -3.83 -27.14 -21.88
N SER A 18 -3.46 -28.37 -21.55
CA SER A 18 -2.91 -28.63 -20.21
C SER A 18 -1.52 -28.01 -20.16
N LEU A 19 -1.48 -26.68 -20.15
CA LEU A 19 -0.42 -25.95 -19.50
C LEU A 19 -0.42 -26.48 -18.07
N PHE A 20 0.56 -27.29 -17.75
CA PHE A 20 0.87 -27.69 -16.38
C PHE A 20 1.09 -26.39 -15.58
N ALA A 21 0.02 -25.87 -15.00
CA ALA A 21 0.14 -24.98 -13.87
C ALA A 21 0.81 -25.85 -12.79
N GLN A 22 2.11 -25.72 -12.65
CA GLN A 22 2.85 -26.35 -11.56
C GLN A 22 2.22 -25.87 -10.25
N THR A 23 1.38 -26.71 -9.68
CA THR A 23 0.83 -26.56 -8.33
C THR A 23 1.78 -27.26 -7.38
N GLY A 24 2.88 -26.60 -7.01
CA GLY A 24 3.83 -27.17 -6.08
C GLY A 24 4.57 -26.08 -5.29
N PRO A 25 5.22 -26.43 -4.19
CA PRO A 25 6.08 -25.52 -3.42
C PRO A 25 7.24 -24.91 -4.22
N ASP A 26 7.48 -25.41 -5.44
CA ASP A 26 8.54 -24.97 -6.35
C ASP A 26 8.35 -23.59 -7.01
N ARG A 27 7.30 -22.82 -6.67
CA ARG A 27 7.09 -21.48 -7.24
C ARG A 27 7.75 -20.36 -6.47
N GLN A 28 8.40 -20.61 -5.36
CA GLN A 28 9.09 -19.57 -4.63
C GLN A 28 10.39 -19.17 -5.33
N LEU A 29 10.56 -17.86 -5.55
CA LEU A 29 11.84 -17.28 -5.89
C LEU A 29 12.63 -17.04 -4.60
N GLN A 30 13.95 -17.11 -4.71
CA GLN A 30 14.83 -16.79 -3.59
C GLN A 30 14.56 -15.39 -3.06
N TYR A 31 14.60 -15.20 -1.73
CA TYR A 31 14.47 -13.92 -1.04
C TYR A 31 13.23 -13.13 -1.45
N SER A 32 12.12 -13.80 -1.77
CA SER A 32 10.86 -13.18 -2.18
C SER A 32 9.81 -13.24 -1.08
N LYS A 33 8.84 -12.33 -1.14
CA LYS A 33 7.64 -12.37 -0.31
C LYS A 33 6.53 -13.06 -1.10
N PRO A 34 5.87 -14.11 -0.58
CA PRO A 34 4.69 -14.69 -1.21
C PRO A 34 3.56 -13.66 -1.37
N ALA A 35 2.88 -13.68 -2.52
CA ALA A 35 1.73 -12.83 -2.77
C ALA A 35 0.44 -13.35 -2.11
N ASP A 36 0.45 -14.60 -1.65
CA ASP A 36 -0.66 -15.29 -1.02
C ASP A 36 -0.67 -15.14 0.52
N LYS A 37 -1.49 -15.93 1.20
CA LYS A 37 -1.63 -15.95 2.66
C LYS A 37 -0.31 -16.21 3.41
N HIS A 38 0.65 -16.91 2.82
CA HIS A 38 1.96 -17.17 3.44
C HIS A 38 2.80 -15.88 3.58
N GLY A 39 2.49 -14.83 2.81
CA GLY A 39 3.09 -13.51 2.95
C GLY A 39 2.49 -12.64 4.07
N LEU A 40 1.48 -13.13 4.81
CA LEU A 40 0.89 -12.38 5.93
C LEU A 40 1.93 -12.05 6.98
N ASN A 41 1.92 -10.78 7.41
CA ASN A 41 2.85 -10.26 8.42
C ASN A 41 4.34 -10.40 8.04
N MET A 42 4.65 -10.72 6.79
CA MET A 42 6.00 -10.61 6.26
C MET A 42 6.23 -9.16 5.85
N PHE A 43 7.12 -8.49 6.56
CA PHE A 43 7.55 -7.12 6.27
C PHE A 43 8.70 -7.15 5.24
N GLU A 44 9.92 -6.84 5.60
CA GLU A 44 11.06 -7.05 4.69
C GLU A 44 11.31 -8.54 4.44
N THR A 45 11.78 -8.88 3.24
CA THR A 45 12.13 -10.27 2.90
C THR A 45 13.20 -10.82 3.82
N THR A 46 13.11 -12.10 4.20
CA THR A 46 14.08 -12.77 5.06
C THR A 46 15.45 -12.94 4.37
N LYS A 47 16.51 -13.10 5.14
CA LYS A 47 17.82 -13.59 4.67
C LYS A 47 17.94 -15.11 4.79
N GLU A 48 17.00 -15.77 5.43
CA GLU A 48 16.90 -17.22 5.44
C GLU A 48 16.33 -17.67 4.09
N GLU A 49 17.14 -18.37 3.30
CA GLU A 49 16.76 -18.85 1.99
C GLU A 49 16.57 -20.37 2.04
N THR A 50 15.44 -20.82 1.53
CA THR A 50 15.09 -22.25 1.50
C THR A 50 15.06 -22.82 0.09
N SER A 51 15.16 -21.97 -0.94
CA SER A 51 15.10 -22.37 -2.35
C SER A 51 16.50 -22.38 -2.98
N GLU A 52 16.85 -23.50 -3.62
CA GLU A 52 18.08 -23.59 -4.38
C GLU A 52 17.95 -22.87 -5.73
N PHE A 53 19.01 -22.21 -6.17
CA PHE A 53 19.08 -21.64 -7.51
C PHE A 53 19.36 -22.75 -8.54
N VAL A 54 18.37 -23.03 -9.37
CA VAL A 54 18.47 -24.06 -10.43
C VAL A 54 18.50 -23.48 -11.85
N GLY A 55 18.74 -22.17 -11.97
CA GLY A 55 18.78 -21.43 -13.23
C GLY A 55 17.74 -20.32 -13.33
N LEU A 56 17.63 -19.71 -14.49
CA LEU A 56 16.67 -18.63 -14.75
C LEU A 56 15.24 -19.14 -14.53
N LYS A 57 14.48 -18.45 -13.66
CA LYS A 57 13.09 -18.77 -13.36
C LYS A 57 12.25 -17.52 -13.50
N VAL A 58 11.12 -17.63 -14.18
CA VAL A 58 10.17 -16.54 -14.41
C VAL A 58 8.85 -16.91 -13.76
N ILE A 59 8.33 -16.03 -12.92
CA ILE A 59 7.01 -16.16 -12.32
C ILE A 59 6.14 -15.00 -12.77
N LEU A 60 4.95 -15.33 -13.26
CA LEU A 60 3.87 -14.39 -13.49
C LEU A 60 2.94 -14.45 -12.28
N GLY A 61 2.76 -13.30 -11.63
CA GLY A 61 1.91 -13.12 -10.47
C GLY A 61 0.97 -11.95 -10.64
N GLY A 62 0.25 -11.64 -9.59
CA GLY A 62 -0.61 -10.46 -9.60
C GLY A 62 -1.59 -10.41 -8.46
N SER A 63 -2.37 -9.34 -8.42
CA SER A 63 -3.50 -9.20 -7.49
C SER A 63 -4.64 -8.44 -8.10
N SER A 64 -5.86 -8.80 -7.66
CA SER A 64 -7.08 -8.13 -8.07
C SER A 64 -8.02 -7.98 -6.89
N THR A 65 -8.78 -6.90 -6.85
CA THR A 65 -9.81 -6.67 -5.82
C THR A 65 -11.13 -6.32 -6.46
N LEU A 66 -12.18 -7.04 -6.06
CA LEU A 66 -13.57 -6.74 -6.38
C LEU A 66 -14.24 -6.25 -5.10
N GLN A 67 -14.92 -5.10 -5.17
CA GLN A 67 -15.53 -4.47 -4.01
C GLN A 67 -17.03 -4.21 -4.22
N PHE A 68 -17.76 -4.22 -3.10
CA PHE A 68 -19.08 -3.63 -2.96
C PHE A 68 -19.00 -2.50 -1.95
N GLN A 69 -19.59 -1.35 -2.27
CA GLN A 69 -19.71 -0.19 -1.40
C GLN A 69 -21.16 0.10 -1.09
N GLY A 70 -21.49 0.16 0.23
CA GLY A 70 -22.77 0.65 0.75
C GLY A 70 -22.49 1.70 1.83
N LEU A 71 -22.18 2.93 1.42
CA LEU A 71 -21.81 4.04 2.28
C LEU A 71 -22.79 5.19 2.15
N ASN A 72 -23.01 5.90 3.29
CA ASN A 72 -23.69 7.17 3.34
C ASN A 72 -22.75 8.24 3.85
N HIS A 73 -22.95 9.49 3.45
CA HIS A 73 -22.20 10.63 3.92
C HIS A 73 -23.08 11.86 4.15
N SER A 74 -22.59 12.79 4.95
CA SER A 74 -23.22 14.09 5.21
C SER A 74 -22.18 15.13 5.63
N ASN A 75 -22.54 16.40 5.54
CA ASN A 75 -21.83 17.53 6.12
C ASN A 75 -22.82 18.59 6.64
N SER A 76 -22.30 19.58 7.38
CA SER A 76 -23.04 20.77 7.84
C SER A 76 -22.45 22.05 7.22
N ALA A 77 -21.81 21.92 6.05
CA ALA A 77 -21.16 23.03 5.39
C ALA A 77 -22.14 24.11 4.95
N LEU A 78 -21.76 25.37 5.13
CA LEU A 78 -22.51 26.51 4.62
C LEU A 78 -22.52 26.51 3.09
N PHE A 79 -23.59 27.10 2.53
CA PHE A 79 -23.66 27.37 1.10
C PHE A 79 -22.47 28.26 0.67
N VAL A 80 -21.75 27.79 -0.33
CA VAL A 80 -20.69 28.57 -1.00
C VAL A 80 -20.96 28.51 -2.50
N ASP A 81 -21.23 29.67 -3.09
CA ASP A 81 -21.54 29.84 -4.52
C ASP A 81 -20.28 29.57 -5.38
N ASP A 82 -20.42 28.78 -6.44
CA ASP A 82 -19.37 28.54 -7.45
C ASP A 82 -19.20 29.71 -8.44
N GLY A 83 -19.99 30.80 -8.29
CA GLY A 83 -20.09 31.91 -9.21
C GLY A 83 -21.19 31.77 -10.29
N ASN A 84 -21.89 30.62 -10.32
CA ASN A 84 -22.99 30.33 -11.22
C ASN A 84 -24.29 29.95 -10.47
N GLY A 85 -24.29 30.08 -9.14
CA GLY A 85 -25.43 29.78 -8.28
C GLY A 85 -25.47 28.34 -7.75
N ALA A 86 -24.48 27.52 -8.04
CA ALA A 86 -24.39 26.17 -7.49
C ALA A 86 -23.59 26.14 -6.16
N ASN A 87 -24.00 25.27 -5.23
CA ASN A 87 -23.31 25.10 -3.96
C ASN A 87 -22.13 24.14 -4.11
N ILE A 88 -20.89 24.63 -3.99
CA ILE A 88 -19.69 23.78 -4.08
C ILE A 88 -19.56 22.79 -2.90
N ASN A 89 -20.28 23.00 -1.82
CA ASN A 89 -20.29 22.15 -0.64
C ASN A 89 -21.42 21.11 -0.65
N GLU A 90 -22.28 21.11 -1.66
CA GLU A 90 -23.31 20.09 -1.86
C GLU A 90 -22.64 18.76 -2.21
N LEU A 91 -22.95 17.71 -1.44
CA LEU A 91 -22.34 16.40 -1.63
C LEU A 91 -23.00 15.65 -2.80
N ILE A 92 -22.15 14.94 -3.56
CA ILE A 92 -22.65 14.02 -4.59
C ILE A 92 -23.47 12.90 -3.93
N GLU A 93 -24.55 12.48 -4.57
CA GLU A 93 -25.37 11.36 -4.08
C GLU A 93 -24.60 10.03 -4.25
N LEU A 94 -24.61 9.20 -3.20
CA LEU A 94 -23.96 7.88 -3.21
C LEU A 94 -25.01 6.79 -3.41
N GLU A 95 -24.67 5.82 -4.27
CA GLU A 95 -25.43 4.59 -4.45
C GLU A 95 -24.66 3.38 -3.95
N ASN A 96 -25.39 2.33 -3.56
CA ASN A 96 -24.81 1.03 -3.27
C ASN A 96 -24.42 0.36 -4.58
N ASN A 97 -23.12 0.02 -4.75
CA ASN A 97 -22.68 -0.53 -6.03
C ASN A 97 -21.43 -1.39 -5.92
N PHE A 98 -21.21 -2.20 -6.96
CA PHE A 98 -20.01 -2.98 -7.15
C PHE A 98 -18.95 -2.18 -7.91
N ASN A 99 -17.68 -2.50 -7.63
CA ASN A 99 -16.56 -1.77 -8.14
C ASN A 99 -15.31 -2.67 -8.20
N LEU A 100 -14.56 -2.57 -9.29
CA LEU A 100 -13.22 -3.16 -9.39
C LEU A 100 -12.21 -2.12 -8.90
N ALA A 101 -11.64 -2.35 -7.71
CA ALA A 101 -10.75 -1.38 -7.11
C ALA A 101 -9.38 -1.35 -7.79
N THR A 102 -8.70 -2.49 -7.89
CA THR A 102 -7.36 -2.60 -8.48
C THR A 102 -7.13 -3.94 -9.14
N ALA A 103 -6.25 -3.94 -10.14
CA ALA A 103 -5.66 -5.14 -10.71
C ALA A 103 -4.18 -4.85 -11.03
N ASN A 104 -3.27 -5.66 -10.51
CA ASN A 104 -1.84 -5.58 -10.80
C ASN A 104 -1.38 -6.88 -11.45
N LEU A 105 -0.48 -6.76 -12.41
CA LEU A 105 0.21 -7.89 -13.02
C LEU A 105 1.70 -7.77 -12.68
N ASP A 106 2.25 -8.83 -12.12
CA ASP A 106 3.63 -8.89 -11.64
C ASP A 106 4.43 -9.89 -12.48
N LEU A 107 5.66 -9.50 -12.81
CA LEU A 107 6.66 -10.35 -13.39
C LEU A 107 7.86 -10.39 -12.47
N ASP A 108 8.13 -11.56 -11.89
CA ASP A 108 9.29 -11.81 -11.05
C ASP A 108 10.26 -12.77 -11.76
N VAL A 109 11.53 -12.39 -11.82
CA VAL A 109 12.55 -13.16 -12.53
C VAL A 109 13.74 -13.41 -11.63
N GLN A 110 14.03 -14.68 -11.35
CA GLN A 110 15.30 -15.09 -10.77
C GLN A 110 16.36 -15.11 -11.87
N LEU A 111 17.29 -14.17 -11.83
CA LEU A 111 18.31 -13.98 -12.86
C LEU A 111 19.57 -14.79 -12.57
N HIS A 112 19.96 -14.85 -11.30
CA HIS A 112 21.12 -15.57 -10.80
C HIS A 112 20.88 -15.97 -9.34
N ASN A 113 21.81 -16.73 -8.73
CA ASN A 113 21.76 -17.00 -7.29
C ASN A 113 21.75 -15.67 -6.52
N GLY A 114 20.68 -15.43 -5.74
CA GLY A 114 20.47 -14.20 -4.98
C GLY A 114 20.31 -12.92 -5.80
N LEU A 115 20.07 -13.02 -7.12
CA LEU A 115 19.80 -11.87 -7.99
C LEU A 115 18.45 -12.02 -8.66
N ARG A 116 17.51 -11.10 -8.41
CA ARG A 116 16.20 -11.11 -9.03
C ARG A 116 15.73 -9.72 -9.48
N MET A 117 14.88 -9.74 -10.49
CA MET A 117 14.14 -8.57 -10.98
C MET A 117 12.68 -8.70 -10.59
N HIS A 118 12.06 -7.59 -10.24
CA HIS A 118 10.60 -7.44 -10.10
C HIS A 118 10.10 -6.34 -11.03
N LEU A 119 9.01 -6.61 -11.74
CA LEU A 119 8.29 -5.63 -12.55
C LEU A 119 6.80 -5.74 -12.22
N ARG A 120 6.16 -4.62 -11.93
CA ARG A 120 4.72 -4.52 -11.69
C ARG A 120 4.06 -3.59 -12.69
N THR A 121 3.06 -4.11 -13.39
CA THR A 121 2.16 -3.31 -14.22
C THR A 121 0.89 -3.03 -13.43
N TYR A 122 0.52 -1.76 -13.35
CA TYR A 122 -0.69 -1.29 -12.73
C TYR A 122 -1.81 -1.20 -13.75
N LEU A 123 -2.98 -1.72 -13.35
CA LEU A 123 -4.22 -1.61 -14.10
C LEU A 123 -5.29 -1.02 -13.17
N SER A 124 -6.03 -0.04 -13.66
CA SER A 124 -7.16 0.55 -12.96
C SER A 124 -8.33 0.72 -13.91
N SER A 125 -9.53 0.37 -13.44
CA SER A 125 -10.76 0.59 -14.21
C SER A 125 -11.26 2.03 -14.14
N ARG A 126 -10.71 2.87 -13.30
CA ARG A 126 -11.30 4.19 -12.98
C ARG A 126 -10.38 5.36 -13.20
N HIS A 127 -9.11 5.31 -12.81
CA HIS A 127 -8.27 6.51 -12.79
C HIS A 127 -7.36 6.52 -13.97
N HIS A 128 -6.70 5.79 -14.51
CA HIS A 128 -5.93 5.79 -15.75
C HIS A 128 -6.42 4.61 -16.59
N PRO A 129 -7.03 4.83 -17.73
CA PRO A 129 -7.51 3.75 -18.60
C PRO A 129 -6.36 2.96 -19.23
N GLU A 130 -5.15 3.51 -19.27
CA GLU A 130 -3.94 2.88 -19.79
C GLU A 130 -3.16 2.14 -18.68
N PRO A 131 -2.55 1.00 -19.00
CA PRO A 131 -1.60 0.35 -18.11
C PRO A 131 -0.31 1.16 -18.00
N TYR A 132 0.30 1.21 -16.81
CA TYR A 132 1.62 1.81 -16.61
C TYR A 132 2.48 1.02 -15.61
N VAL A 133 3.78 1.25 -15.65
CA VAL A 133 4.73 0.60 -14.75
C VAL A 133 4.61 1.21 -13.36
N LYS A 134 4.23 0.41 -12.36
CA LYS A 134 4.13 0.83 -10.97
C LYS A 134 5.41 0.56 -10.18
N SER A 135 6.16 -0.46 -10.57
CA SER A 135 7.50 -0.71 -10.03
C SER A 135 8.32 -1.51 -11.04
N GLY A 136 9.65 -1.35 -10.95
CA GLY A 136 10.62 -2.12 -11.69
C GLY A 136 11.98 -1.96 -11.02
N TYR A 137 12.45 -3.00 -10.31
CA TYR A 137 13.69 -2.94 -9.56
C TYR A 137 14.46 -4.26 -9.60
N LEU A 138 15.76 -4.14 -9.36
CA LEU A 138 16.68 -5.24 -9.13
C LEU A 138 16.89 -5.41 -7.62
N GLN A 139 16.82 -6.64 -7.14
CA GLN A 139 17.19 -7.01 -5.76
C GLN A 139 18.40 -7.93 -5.78
N VAL A 140 19.40 -7.62 -4.96
CA VAL A 140 20.68 -8.33 -4.84
C VAL A 140 20.81 -8.83 -3.41
N ASP A 141 20.78 -10.12 -3.23
CA ASP A 141 20.95 -10.84 -1.95
C ASP A 141 22.25 -11.64 -1.91
N ARG A 142 22.86 -11.92 -3.06
CA ARG A 142 24.15 -12.57 -3.26
C ARG A 142 24.90 -11.89 -4.40
N LEU A 143 26.22 -11.96 -4.38
CA LEU A 143 27.11 -11.41 -5.41
C LEU A 143 27.80 -12.52 -6.23
N ASP A 144 27.23 -13.72 -6.28
CA ASP A 144 27.77 -14.88 -6.99
C ASP A 144 27.91 -14.66 -8.50
N PHE A 145 27.16 -13.71 -9.06
CA PHE A 145 27.30 -13.27 -10.44
C PHE A 145 28.64 -12.53 -10.73
N VAL A 146 29.34 -12.05 -9.68
CA VAL A 146 30.71 -11.50 -9.78
C VAL A 146 31.71 -12.62 -9.68
N SER A 147 31.57 -13.46 -8.65
CA SER A 147 32.38 -14.68 -8.43
C SER A 147 31.65 -15.53 -7.37
N PRO A 148 31.60 -16.86 -7.51
CA PRO A 148 31.00 -17.73 -6.52
C PRO A 148 31.53 -17.48 -5.10
N GLY A 149 30.66 -17.24 -4.14
CA GLY A 149 31.00 -16.95 -2.75
C GLY A 149 31.59 -15.55 -2.49
N PHE A 150 31.53 -14.64 -3.45
CA PHE A 150 32.07 -13.28 -3.28
C PHE A 150 31.28 -12.50 -2.21
N LEU A 151 31.98 -12.13 -1.13
CA LEU A 151 31.44 -11.42 0.04
C LEU A 151 30.27 -12.14 0.74
N ASP A 152 30.18 -13.46 0.71
CA ASP A 152 29.10 -14.23 1.31
C ASP A 152 28.81 -13.83 2.76
N ASN A 153 29.84 -13.70 3.61
CA ASN A 153 29.69 -13.30 5.00
C ASN A 153 29.00 -11.92 5.18
N VAL A 154 29.17 -11.02 4.21
CA VAL A 154 28.49 -9.71 4.19
C VAL A 154 27.09 -9.87 3.64
N MET A 155 26.95 -10.57 2.53
CA MET A 155 25.67 -10.76 1.85
C MET A 155 24.71 -11.67 2.62
N ASP A 156 25.18 -12.46 3.58
CA ASP A 156 24.30 -13.16 4.55
C ASP A 156 23.45 -12.19 5.38
N MET A 157 23.87 -10.95 5.52
CA MET A 157 23.17 -9.91 6.29
C MET A 157 22.63 -8.77 5.42
N VAL A 158 23.18 -8.58 4.20
CA VAL A 158 22.89 -7.42 3.37
C VAL A 158 21.99 -7.78 2.19
N THR A 159 21.02 -6.92 1.93
CA THR A 159 20.19 -6.89 0.71
C THR A 159 20.29 -5.51 0.09
N LEU A 160 20.45 -5.44 -1.22
CA LEU A 160 20.42 -4.19 -1.98
C LEU A 160 19.19 -4.20 -2.91
N LYS A 161 18.51 -3.06 -3.03
CA LYS A 161 17.48 -2.84 -4.05
C LYS A 161 17.80 -1.59 -4.83
N VAL A 162 17.63 -1.63 -6.16
CA VAL A 162 17.87 -0.49 -7.04
C VAL A 162 16.81 -0.46 -8.14
N GLY A 163 16.19 0.67 -8.34
CA GLY A 163 15.20 0.87 -9.41
C GLY A 163 14.01 1.71 -8.97
N HIS A 164 12.92 1.58 -9.71
CA HIS A 164 11.63 2.17 -9.36
C HIS A 164 10.91 1.24 -8.39
N MET A 165 10.73 1.65 -7.17
CA MET A 165 10.16 0.79 -6.12
C MET A 165 9.31 1.56 -5.14
N GLU A 166 8.42 0.85 -4.47
CA GLU A 166 7.79 1.31 -3.26
C GLU A 166 8.88 1.58 -2.21
N ILE A 167 8.95 2.82 -1.71
CA ILE A 167 9.94 3.21 -0.72
C ILE A 167 9.62 2.57 0.63
N ASN A 168 10.65 2.07 1.33
CA ASN A 168 10.47 1.42 2.63
C ASN A 168 10.40 2.45 3.79
N TYR A 169 9.34 3.26 3.81
CA TYR A 169 9.04 4.20 4.87
C TYR A 169 7.87 3.68 5.73
N GLY A 170 8.13 3.44 7.01
CA GLY A 170 7.18 2.81 7.92
C GLY A 170 6.92 1.33 7.62
N ASP A 171 6.03 0.70 8.38
CA ASP A 171 5.61 -0.68 8.17
C ASP A 171 4.18 -0.80 7.64
N ALA A 172 3.41 0.29 7.65
CA ALA A 172 2.03 0.30 7.21
C ALA A 172 1.88 -0.10 5.74
N HIS A 173 2.85 0.25 4.89
CA HIS A 173 2.84 -0.07 3.47
C HIS A 173 2.88 -1.58 3.16
N PHE A 174 3.41 -2.42 4.05
CA PHE A 174 3.39 -3.87 3.90
C PHE A 174 2.01 -4.49 4.14
N ARG A 175 1.09 -3.76 4.77
CA ARG A 175 -0.24 -4.20 5.19
C ARG A 175 -1.37 -3.39 4.55
N ARG A 176 -1.09 -2.54 3.58
CA ARG A 176 -2.09 -1.72 2.88
C ARG A 176 -2.66 -2.45 1.66
N SER A 177 -3.90 -2.10 1.31
CA SER A 177 -4.52 -2.59 0.09
C SER A 177 -3.93 -1.88 -1.11
N ASP A 178 -3.32 -2.57 -1.98
CA ASP A 178 -2.69 -2.28 -3.25
C ASP A 178 -1.28 -2.89 -3.35
N ASN A 179 -0.60 -2.75 -4.46
CA ASN A 179 0.72 -3.33 -4.73
C ASN A 179 0.82 -4.84 -4.42
N SER A 180 -0.20 -5.59 -4.80
CA SER A 180 -0.36 -7.02 -4.49
C SER A 180 -0.48 -7.33 -2.99
N ALA A 181 -0.66 -6.32 -2.14
CA ALA A 181 -0.80 -6.49 -0.71
C ALA A 181 -2.26 -6.47 -0.21
N SER A 182 -3.25 -6.37 -1.12
CA SER A 182 -4.68 -6.33 -0.74
C SER A 182 -5.12 -7.54 0.09
N LEU A 183 -4.51 -8.71 -0.15
CA LEU A 183 -4.75 -9.93 0.61
C LEU A 183 -4.16 -9.84 2.03
N HIS A 184 -3.14 -9.00 2.24
CA HIS A 184 -2.45 -8.84 3.51
C HIS A 184 -3.05 -7.74 4.41
N ASN A 185 -3.90 -6.86 3.86
CA ASN A 185 -4.63 -5.89 4.66
C ASN A 185 -5.85 -6.57 5.30
N PRO A 186 -5.98 -6.61 6.64
CA PRO A 186 -7.17 -7.16 7.30
C PRO A 186 -8.44 -6.35 7.04
N PHE A 187 -8.30 -5.09 6.64
CA PHE A 187 -9.39 -4.15 6.36
C PHE A 187 -9.52 -3.91 4.85
N VAL A 188 -10.62 -3.31 4.43
CA VAL A 188 -10.78 -2.81 3.06
C VAL A 188 -10.02 -1.49 2.92
N GLY A 189 -10.23 -0.57 3.85
CA GLY A 189 -9.60 0.75 3.86
C GLY A 189 -8.13 0.76 4.25
N ASN A 190 -7.37 1.71 3.71
CA ASN A 190 -6.03 2.07 4.16
C ASN A 190 -6.12 3.11 5.28
N TYR A 191 -4.99 3.58 5.82
CA TYR A 191 -4.99 4.66 6.82
C TYR A 191 -5.51 5.97 6.26
N ILE A 192 -5.87 6.91 7.16
CA ILE A 192 -6.32 8.26 6.78
C ILE A 192 -5.21 8.99 6.03
N MET A 193 -4.02 9.09 6.62
CA MET A 193 -2.80 9.50 5.91
C MET A 193 -2.12 8.24 5.39
N ASP A 194 -2.30 7.98 4.11
CA ASP A 194 -1.80 6.76 3.45
C ASP A 194 -0.40 7.02 2.91
N SER A 195 0.60 6.81 3.77
CA SER A 195 2.02 7.09 3.50
C SER A 195 2.58 6.04 2.52
N PHE A 196 2.37 6.29 1.24
CA PHE A 196 2.75 5.41 0.15
C PHE A 196 3.15 6.20 -1.09
N THR A 197 4.35 5.91 -1.60
CA THR A 197 4.78 6.39 -2.92
C THR A 197 5.76 5.40 -3.53
N THR A 198 5.93 5.46 -4.85
CA THR A 198 6.97 4.75 -5.60
C THR A 198 7.93 5.75 -6.20
N GLU A 199 9.22 5.54 -6.01
CA GLU A 199 10.28 6.46 -6.44
C GLU A 199 11.44 5.66 -7.06
N VAL A 200 12.26 6.30 -7.89
CA VAL A 200 13.48 5.70 -8.42
C VAL A 200 14.62 5.98 -7.45
N GLY A 201 15.27 4.93 -6.97
CA GLY A 201 16.32 5.06 -5.99
C GLY A 201 17.05 3.76 -5.70
N ALA A 202 17.72 3.74 -4.55
CA ALA A 202 18.39 2.57 -4.02
C ALA A 202 18.19 2.48 -2.51
N GLU A 203 18.10 1.25 -2.01
CA GLU A 203 17.99 0.94 -0.59
C GLU A 203 18.97 -0.20 -0.26
N ALA A 204 19.70 -0.05 0.86
CA ALA A 204 20.57 -1.05 1.42
C ALA A 204 20.04 -1.47 2.79
N TYR A 205 19.84 -2.76 2.99
CA TYR A 205 19.30 -3.37 4.20
C TYR A 205 20.40 -4.16 4.90
N LEU A 206 20.45 -4.05 6.21
CA LEU A 206 21.24 -4.89 7.09
C LEU A 206 20.31 -5.64 8.04
N LYS A 207 20.35 -6.97 8.04
CA LYS A 207 19.52 -7.81 8.90
C LYS A 207 20.40 -8.85 9.60
N THR A 208 20.35 -8.85 10.92
CA THR A 208 21.12 -9.81 11.72
C THR A 208 20.51 -9.99 13.08
N ASN A 209 20.31 -11.26 13.52
CA ASN A 209 19.82 -11.62 14.86
C ASN A 209 18.56 -10.85 15.32
N GLY A 210 17.64 -10.56 14.41
CA GLY A 210 16.44 -9.80 14.66
C GLY A 210 16.59 -8.28 14.51
N PHE A 211 17.81 -7.74 14.41
CA PHE A 211 18.02 -6.33 14.09
C PHE A 211 17.84 -6.06 12.60
N LEU A 212 17.22 -4.93 12.31
CA LEU A 212 17.01 -4.39 10.98
C LEU A 212 17.57 -2.97 10.93
N GLY A 213 18.44 -2.71 9.95
CA GLY A 213 18.83 -1.37 9.53
C GLY A 213 18.55 -1.20 8.05
N MET A 214 18.11 -0.03 7.62
CA MET A 214 17.99 0.34 6.21
C MET A 214 18.40 1.78 6.02
N LEU A 215 19.17 2.03 4.98
CA LEU A 215 19.45 3.36 4.44
C LEU A 215 19.09 3.38 2.97
N GLY A 216 18.47 4.46 2.53
CA GLY A 216 18.06 4.62 1.14
C GLY A 216 18.11 6.08 0.69
N PHE A 217 18.11 6.23 -0.62
CA PHE A 217 17.90 7.50 -1.28
C PHE A 217 17.08 7.30 -2.56
N SER A 218 16.36 8.34 -2.95
CA SER A 218 15.56 8.33 -4.18
C SER A 218 15.59 9.70 -4.86
N ASN A 219 15.03 9.74 -6.07
CA ASN A 219 14.87 11.00 -6.81
C ASN A 219 13.76 11.91 -6.22
N GLY A 220 13.03 11.47 -5.19
CA GLY A 220 11.94 12.24 -4.56
C GLY A 220 10.74 12.50 -5.49
N LYS A 221 10.59 11.75 -6.57
CA LYS A 221 9.56 11.96 -7.61
C LYS A 221 8.75 10.69 -7.84
N LEU A 222 7.42 10.81 -7.83
CA LEU A 222 6.54 9.75 -8.29
C LEU A 222 6.62 9.60 -9.83
N ASN A 223 6.55 10.73 -10.54
CA ASN A 223 6.67 10.76 -11.99
C ASN A 223 8.16 10.90 -12.35
N GLN A 224 8.63 10.00 -13.18
CA GLN A 224 10.04 9.91 -13.57
C GLN A 224 10.31 10.84 -14.74
N ASP A 225 10.48 12.10 -14.45
CA ASP A 225 10.94 13.06 -15.44
C ASP A 225 12.36 13.55 -15.11
N VAL A 226 13.09 13.97 -16.12
CA VAL A 226 14.44 14.53 -16.01
C VAL A 226 14.45 16.03 -16.27
N THR A 227 13.31 16.67 -16.03
CA THR A 227 13.16 18.10 -16.25
C THR A 227 13.87 18.91 -15.17
N SER A 228 14.22 20.12 -15.51
CA SER A 228 14.81 21.23 -14.73
C SER A 228 15.63 20.87 -13.49
N PRO A 229 16.97 20.99 -13.55
CA PRO A 229 17.81 20.90 -12.36
C PRO A 229 17.30 21.86 -11.26
N GLY A 230 17.10 21.36 -10.04
CA GLY A 230 16.72 22.15 -8.88
C GLY A 230 15.23 22.20 -8.51
N GLU A 231 14.32 21.59 -9.29
CA GLU A 231 12.91 21.48 -8.90
C GLU A 231 12.65 20.43 -7.81
N THR A 232 13.49 19.42 -7.69
CA THR A 232 13.37 18.40 -6.63
C THR A 232 14.75 17.89 -6.24
N SER A 233 15.04 17.89 -4.94
CA SER A 233 16.23 17.29 -4.37
C SER A 233 16.06 15.77 -4.17
N LEU A 234 17.17 15.07 -3.94
CA LEU A 234 17.10 13.69 -3.50
C LEU A 234 16.32 13.59 -2.17
N ALA A 235 15.51 12.55 -2.06
CA ALA A 235 14.95 12.13 -0.79
C ALA A 235 15.88 11.11 -0.11
N PHE A 236 15.95 11.17 1.22
CA PHE A 236 16.71 10.22 2.03
C PHE A 236 15.76 9.45 2.94
N LEU A 237 16.05 8.17 3.11
CA LEU A 237 15.28 7.24 3.90
C LEU A 237 16.20 6.53 4.91
N GLY A 238 15.66 6.30 6.08
CA GLY A 238 16.31 5.48 7.10
C GLY A 238 15.27 4.67 7.86
N LYS A 239 15.62 3.44 8.23
CA LYS A 239 14.82 2.61 9.11
C LYS A 239 15.72 1.84 10.05
N LEU A 240 15.34 1.78 11.31
CA LEU A 240 15.95 0.92 12.32
C LEU A 240 14.86 0.14 13.01
N GLY A 241 15.15 -1.10 13.37
CA GLY A 241 14.17 -1.92 14.05
C GLY A 241 14.69 -3.23 14.61
N PHE A 242 13.79 -3.89 15.28
CA PHE A 242 13.97 -5.21 15.82
C PHE A 242 12.75 -6.06 15.47
N ASP A 243 12.96 -7.25 14.91
CA ASP A 243 11.91 -8.20 14.52
C ASP A 243 12.37 -9.60 14.85
N LYS A 244 11.71 -10.24 15.82
CA LYS A 244 12.11 -11.54 16.31
C LYS A 244 10.93 -12.43 16.65
N GLN A 245 10.99 -13.67 16.15
CA GLN A 245 10.21 -14.76 16.68
C GLN A 245 10.83 -15.19 18.02
N VAL A 246 10.20 -14.83 19.12
CA VAL A 246 10.71 -15.10 20.49
C VAL A 246 10.53 -16.57 20.86
N ASN A 247 9.37 -17.12 20.48
CA ASN A 247 9.04 -18.54 20.58
C ASN A 247 7.95 -18.88 19.53
N PRO A 248 7.55 -20.13 19.33
CA PRO A 248 6.59 -20.48 18.29
C PRO A 248 5.27 -19.70 18.32
N GLY A 249 4.84 -19.23 19.49
CA GLY A 249 3.59 -18.48 19.67
C GLY A 249 3.76 -16.97 19.77
N LEU A 250 4.99 -16.43 19.87
CA LEU A 250 5.20 -15.00 20.14
C LEU A 250 6.23 -14.40 19.19
N ARG A 251 5.81 -13.42 18.40
CA ARG A 251 6.68 -12.55 17.60
C ARG A 251 6.51 -11.10 18.04
N LEU A 252 7.63 -10.41 18.16
CA LEU A 252 7.70 -9.00 18.50
C LEU A 252 8.47 -8.26 17.41
N ARG A 253 7.92 -7.10 16.99
CA ARG A 253 8.60 -6.19 16.08
C ARG A 253 8.37 -4.76 16.54
N LEU A 254 9.41 -3.94 16.43
CA LEU A 254 9.35 -2.49 16.61
C LEU A 254 10.28 -1.85 15.61
N THR A 255 9.76 -0.91 14.81
CA THR A 255 10.55 -0.14 13.85
C THR A 255 10.34 1.35 14.02
N GLY A 256 11.38 2.13 13.70
CA GLY A 256 11.35 3.56 13.50
C GLY A 256 11.89 3.91 12.13
N SER A 257 11.20 4.75 11.39
CA SER A 257 11.55 5.14 10.02
C SER A 257 11.55 6.65 9.87
N ILE A 258 12.39 7.15 8.98
CA ILE A 258 12.44 8.55 8.56
C ILE A 258 12.44 8.64 7.04
N TYR A 259 11.69 9.60 6.51
CA TYR A 259 11.75 10.08 5.13
C TYR A 259 12.00 11.58 5.15
N THR A 260 12.97 12.08 4.40
CA THR A 260 13.21 13.51 4.29
C THR A 260 13.56 13.92 2.86
N ASN A 261 12.94 15.02 2.42
CA ASN A 261 13.22 15.70 1.16
C ASN A 261 13.34 17.20 1.44
N GLY A 262 14.49 17.78 1.09
CA GLY A 262 14.80 19.17 1.40
C GLY A 262 14.23 20.19 0.41
N ASN A 263 13.87 19.76 -0.79
CA ASN A 263 13.26 20.62 -1.81
C ASN A 263 12.48 19.77 -2.82
N ALA A 264 11.18 19.88 -2.81
CA ALA A 264 10.31 19.23 -3.78
C ALA A 264 9.13 20.13 -4.16
N LYS A 265 8.97 20.41 -5.45
CA LYS A 265 7.84 21.18 -5.95
C LYS A 265 6.50 20.54 -5.55
N GLN A 266 6.44 19.21 -5.58
CA GLN A 266 5.31 18.42 -5.14
C GLN A 266 5.79 17.18 -4.37
N ILE A 267 5.20 16.96 -3.21
CA ILE A 267 5.50 15.83 -2.34
C ILE A 267 4.40 14.80 -2.48
N TYR A 268 4.78 13.57 -2.86
CA TYR A 268 3.83 12.50 -3.17
C TYR A 268 3.68 11.46 -2.05
N LEU A 269 4.38 11.59 -0.93
CA LEU A 269 4.35 10.60 0.15
C LEU A 269 2.93 10.24 0.61
N TYR A 270 1.99 11.20 0.59
CA TYR A 270 0.59 11.01 0.97
C TYR A 270 -0.40 11.00 -0.21
N SER A 271 0.11 11.02 -1.43
CA SER A 271 -0.71 11.04 -2.66
C SER A 271 -0.14 10.20 -3.79
N GLY A 272 0.87 9.39 -3.52
CA GLY A 272 1.53 8.56 -4.53
C GLY A 272 0.69 7.38 -5.02
N ASP A 273 -0.31 6.96 -4.25
CA ASP A 273 -1.22 5.91 -4.69
C ASP A 273 -2.33 6.46 -5.59
N ARG A 274 -2.30 6.07 -6.86
CA ARG A 274 -3.34 6.35 -7.85
C ARG A 274 -4.24 5.14 -8.14
N ALA A 275 -4.08 4.06 -7.36
CA ALA A 275 -4.83 2.82 -7.53
C ALA A 275 -6.31 2.93 -7.18
N GLY A 276 -6.73 4.05 -6.68
CA GLY A 276 -8.08 4.32 -6.29
C GLY A 276 -8.25 4.41 -4.78
N SER A 277 -9.29 5.15 -4.40
CA SER A 277 -9.79 5.15 -3.05
C SER A 277 -10.35 3.77 -2.71
N ARG A 278 -10.37 3.47 -1.42
CA ARG A 278 -11.10 2.32 -0.89
C ARG A 278 -12.53 2.70 -0.46
N TYR A 279 -12.82 4.01 -0.41
CA TYR A 279 -14.14 4.58 -0.13
C TYR A 279 -14.43 5.61 -1.23
N TYR A 280 -15.18 5.19 -2.27
CA TYR A 280 -15.35 6.00 -3.48
C TYR A 280 -16.35 7.12 -3.27
N SER A 281 -16.00 8.31 -3.73
CA SER A 281 -16.83 9.52 -3.80
C SER A 281 -17.34 10.02 -2.45
N VAL A 282 -16.82 9.54 -1.31
CA VAL A 282 -17.22 10.05 0.02
C VAL A 282 -16.67 11.46 0.23
N ILE A 283 -17.53 12.35 0.77
CA ILE A 283 -17.25 13.77 1.03
C ILE A 283 -16.66 14.45 -0.22
N LYS A 284 -17.35 14.30 -1.33
CA LYS A 284 -17.05 14.97 -2.59
C LYS A 284 -18.26 15.77 -3.05
N GLY A 285 -17.99 16.95 -3.62
CA GLY A 285 -19.02 17.82 -4.16
C GLY A 285 -19.62 17.29 -5.46
N ILE A 286 -20.78 17.83 -5.85
CA ILE A 286 -21.51 17.45 -7.06
C ILE A 286 -20.71 17.61 -8.36
N THR A 287 -19.68 18.45 -8.36
CA THR A 287 -18.77 18.66 -9.49
C THR A 287 -17.62 17.67 -9.55
N ALA A 288 -17.53 16.72 -8.60
CA ALA A 288 -16.45 15.76 -8.54
C ALA A 288 -16.41 14.85 -9.79
N THR A 289 -15.21 14.66 -10.33
CA THR A 289 -14.99 13.79 -11.48
C THR A 289 -15.00 12.30 -11.09
N ARG A 290 -15.11 11.42 -12.09
CA ARG A 290 -15.04 9.95 -11.88
C ARG A 290 -13.69 9.49 -11.34
N ASP A 291 -12.62 10.25 -11.61
CA ASP A 291 -11.24 9.93 -11.22
C ASP A 291 -10.97 10.23 -9.74
N ASN A 292 -11.86 9.73 -8.90
CA ASN A 292 -11.81 9.96 -7.48
C ASN A 292 -11.07 8.83 -6.76
N PHE A 293 -9.74 8.89 -6.80
CA PHE A 293 -8.86 7.91 -6.16
C PHE A 293 -8.39 8.33 -4.75
N SER A 294 -8.75 9.53 -4.29
CA SER A 294 -8.28 10.08 -3.01
C SER A 294 -9.36 10.20 -1.93
N SER A 295 -10.66 9.95 -2.25
CA SER A 295 -11.72 10.13 -1.26
C SER A 295 -11.56 9.20 -0.05
N GLY A 296 -11.94 9.69 1.12
CA GLY A 296 -11.77 9.00 2.40
C GLY A 296 -10.34 9.00 2.94
N ARG A 297 -9.33 9.41 2.13
CA ARG A 297 -7.95 9.63 2.57
C ARG A 297 -7.70 11.11 2.82
N TRP A 298 -6.61 11.41 3.49
CA TRP A 298 -6.16 12.77 3.73
C TRP A 298 -4.72 12.96 3.28
N ASN A 299 -4.52 13.90 2.37
CA ASN A 299 -3.19 14.39 1.99
C ASN A 299 -2.97 15.73 2.67
N PRO A 300 -1.97 15.87 3.57
CA PRO A 300 -1.61 17.16 4.15
C PRO A 300 -1.20 18.22 3.12
N ASN A 301 -0.89 17.81 1.90
CA ASN A 301 -0.52 18.67 0.79
C ASN A 301 0.72 19.56 1.11
N PHE A 302 1.77 18.90 1.58
CA PHE A 302 3.07 19.54 1.80
C PHE A 302 3.75 19.92 0.49
N SER A 303 4.54 20.99 0.52
CA SER A 303 5.35 21.46 -0.61
C SER A 303 6.72 21.96 -0.13
N GLY A 304 7.66 22.07 -1.04
CA GLY A 304 9.01 22.57 -0.80
C GLY A 304 9.89 21.60 -0.01
N LYS A 305 9.49 21.24 1.20
CA LYS A 305 10.26 20.33 2.07
C LYS A 305 9.32 19.40 2.86
N LEU A 306 9.82 18.23 3.21
CA LEU A 306 9.16 17.28 4.11
C LEU A 306 10.18 16.55 4.97
N THR A 307 9.88 16.39 6.24
CA THR A 307 10.46 15.36 7.12
C THR A 307 9.31 14.62 7.79
N ALA A 308 9.27 13.30 7.60
CA ALA A 308 8.28 12.43 8.18
C ALA A 308 8.98 11.32 8.99
N ILE A 309 8.48 11.04 10.18
CA ILE A 309 8.98 10.00 11.09
C ILE A 309 7.81 9.10 11.44
N MET A 310 8.01 7.79 11.37
CA MET A 310 7.00 6.80 11.72
C MET A 310 7.58 5.75 12.67
N ILE A 311 6.77 5.37 13.68
CA ILE A 311 7.07 4.29 14.62
C ILE A 311 5.97 3.25 14.51
N ASN A 312 6.37 1.98 14.33
CA ASN A 312 5.44 0.86 14.18
C ASN A 312 5.78 -0.28 15.15
N PRO A 313 5.05 -0.43 16.26
CA PRO A 313 5.06 -1.66 17.05
C PRO A 313 4.17 -2.72 16.41
N PHE A 314 4.63 -3.96 16.40
CA PHE A 314 3.85 -5.15 16.03
C PHE A 314 4.07 -6.27 17.02
N LEU A 315 3.00 -6.95 17.38
CA LEU A 315 3.00 -8.14 18.21
C LEU A 315 2.07 -9.17 17.57
N LYS A 316 2.55 -10.41 17.45
CA LYS A 316 1.69 -11.57 17.20
C LYS A 316 1.88 -12.57 18.35
N TRP A 317 0.78 -12.88 19.02
CA TRP A 317 0.74 -13.89 20.07
C TRP A 317 -0.33 -14.95 19.72
N ASN A 318 0.15 -16.10 19.22
CA ASN A 318 -0.73 -17.09 18.59
C ASN A 318 -1.61 -16.41 17.50
N GLY A 319 -2.93 -16.54 17.58
CA GLY A 319 -3.87 -15.90 16.67
C GLY A 319 -4.10 -14.41 16.91
N LEU A 320 -3.64 -13.84 18.03
CA LEU A 320 -3.81 -12.42 18.34
C LEU A 320 -2.70 -11.59 17.70
N GLU A 321 -3.07 -10.56 16.97
CA GLU A 321 -2.14 -9.58 16.37
C GLU A 321 -2.49 -8.17 16.86
N PHE A 322 -1.46 -7.40 17.15
CA PHE A 322 -1.54 -5.96 17.35
C PHE A 322 -0.57 -5.28 16.40
N PHE A 323 -1.03 -4.22 15.71
CA PHE A 323 -0.17 -3.36 14.91
C PHE A 323 -0.49 -1.91 15.21
N GLY A 324 0.54 -1.13 15.49
CA GLY A 324 0.45 0.29 15.79
C GLY A 324 1.17 1.15 14.76
N THR A 325 0.70 2.40 14.62
CA THR A 325 1.35 3.42 13.82
C THR A 325 1.29 4.74 14.57
N TYR A 326 2.44 5.33 14.82
CA TYR A 326 2.55 6.74 15.16
C TYR A 326 3.39 7.42 14.09
N GLU A 327 2.85 8.45 13.48
CA GLU A 327 3.53 9.23 12.44
C GLU A 327 3.48 10.71 12.78
N ASN A 328 4.63 11.39 12.66
CA ASN A 328 4.76 12.83 12.68
C ASN A 328 5.40 13.30 11.40
N SER A 329 4.74 14.21 10.70
CA SER A 329 5.23 14.78 9.45
C SER A 329 5.22 16.30 9.53
N SER A 330 6.34 16.90 9.16
CA SER A 330 6.56 18.35 9.13
C SER A 330 7.05 18.76 7.76
N GLY A 331 6.33 19.65 7.11
CA GLY A 331 6.62 20.04 5.73
C GLY A 331 6.24 21.50 5.44
N GLY A 332 6.67 21.98 4.29
CA GLY A 332 6.36 23.34 3.83
C GLY A 332 4.87 23.52 3.54
N ASP A 333 4.42 24.75 3.67
CA ASP A 333 3.07 25.15 3.31
C ASP A 333 2.96 25.36 1.78
N SER A 334 1.88 24.88 1.17
CA SER A 334 1.64 25.03 -0.26
C SER A 334 1.27 26.46 -0.68
N ILE A 335 0.84 27.31 0.28
CA ILE A 335 0.49 28.70 0.05
C ILE A 335 1.71 29.60 0.34
N ASN A 336 2.44 29.33 1.42
CA ASN A 336 3.66 30.02 1.78
C ASN A 336 4.77 29.02 2.09
N SER A 337 5.66 28.79 1.14
CA SER A 337 6.73 27.78 1.24
C SER A 337 7.74 28.03 2.38
N ASN A 338 7.77 29.22 2.96
CA ASN A 338 8.61 29.55 4.12
C ASN A 338 8.01 29.02 5.42
N ASP A 339 6.69 28.84 5.48
CA ASP A 339 6.01 28.33 6.65
C ASP A 339 6.10 26.80 6.71
N THR A 340 6.10 26.28 7.93
CA THR A 340 6.16 24.84 8.18
C THR A 340 4.91 24.42 8.93
N ARG A 341 4.26 23.37 8.43
CA ARG A 341 3.08 22.75 9.06
C ARG A 341 3.41 21.36 9.55
N THR A 342 2.67 20.91 10.55
CA THR A 342 2.84 19.57 11.12
C THR A 342 1.51 18.84 11.10
N TRP A 343 1.58 17.56 10.73
CA TRP A 343 0.50 16.59 10.86
C TRP A 343 0.98 15.40 11.67
N ASN A 344 0.06 14.84 12.46
CA ASN A 344 0.28 13.64 13.24
C ASN A 344 -0.77 12.61 12.88
N GLN A 345 -0.37 11.35 12.82
CA GLN A 345 -1.29 10.22 12.70
C GLN A 345 -1.01 9.21 13.79
N LEU A 346 -2.08 8.75 14.44
CA LEU A 346 -2.06 7.63 15.39
C LEU A 346 -3.04 6.58 14.90
N ALA A 347 -2.60 5.33 14.82
CA ALA A 347 -3.46 4.21 14.52
C ALA A 347 -3.10 2.98 15.37
N GLY A 348 -4.11 2.18 15.68
CA GLY A 348 -3.97 0.89 16.34
C GLY A 348 -4.94 -0.11 15.75
N GLU A 349 -4.44 -1.33 15.51
CA GLU A 349 -5.21 -2.47 15.02
C GLU A 349 -5.08 -3.64 15.97
N VAL A 350 -6.20 -4.31 16.21
CA VAL A 350 -6.23 -5.61 16.90
C VAL A 350 -6.95 -6.58 15.97
N ILE A 351 -6.29 -7.70 15.67
CA ILE A 351 -6.81 -8.78 14.83
C ILE A 351 -6.73 -10.08 15.61
N TYR A 352 -7.78 -10.88 15.56
CA TYR A 352 -7.77 -12.23 16.07
C TYR A 352 -8.04 -13.21 14.95
N ARG A 353 -7.04 -14.08 14.67
CA ARG A 353 -7.12 -15.15 13.67
C ARG A 353 -7.46 -16.46 14.34
N PHE A 354 -8.35 -17.23 13.74
CA PHE A 354 -8.83 -18.49 14.28
C PHE A 354 -9.15 -19.51 13.18
N GLY A 355 -9.46 -20.75 13.62
CA GLY A 355 -9.59 -21.91 12.74
C GLY A 355 -8.27 -22.68 12.62
N ALA A 356 -8.32 -23.89 12.10
CA ALA A 356 -7.18 -24.81 12.08
C ALA A 356 -5.96 -24.28 11.30
N SER A 357 -6.18 -23.43 10.31
CA SER A 357 -5.14 -22.78 9.50
C SER A 357 -5.21 -21.23 9.61
N GLU A 358 -5.76 -20.68 10.70
CA GLU A 358 -6.00 -19.24 10.83
C GLU A 358 -6.76 -18.66 9.62
N GLN A 359 -7.70 -19.42 9.06
CA GLN A 359 -8.42 -19.02 7.84
C GLN A 359 -9.50 -17.96 8.09
N TRP A 360 -9.92 -17.78 9.35
CA TRP A 360 -10.89 -16.75 9.75
C TRP A 360 -10.21 -15.69 10.57
N TYR A 361 -10.68 -14.44 10.48
CA TYR A 361 -10.26 -13.41 11.40
C TYR A 361 -11.37 -12.39 11.64
N GLY A 362 -11.32 -11.77 12.82
CA GLY A 362 -12.06 -10.58 13.16
C GLY A 362 -11.10 -9.49 13.63
N GLY A 363 -11.41 -8.24 13.40
CA GLY A 363 -10.52 -7.16 13.78
C GLY A 363 -11.19 -5.81 13.94
N ALA A 364 -10.50 -4.93 14.67
CA ALA A 364 -10.87 -3.54 14.85
C ALA A 364 -9.65 -2.65 14.62
N ARG A 365 -9.87 -1.47 14.01
CA ARG A 365 -8.87 -0.42 13.82
C ARG A 365 -9.45 0.91 14.25
N PHE A 366 -8.66 1.67 14.99
CA PHE A 366 -8.85 3.09 15.19
C PHE A 366 -7.73 3.85 14.53
N ASN A 367 -8.06 4.95 13.83
CA ASN A 367 -7.09 5.83 13.20
C ASN A 367 -7.52 7.28 13.38
N SER A 368 -6.58 8.12 13.82
CA SER A 368 -6.76 9.56 13.99
C SER A 368 -5.64 10.30 13.30
N ALA A 369 -5.96 11.29 12.47
CA ALA A 369 -5.02 12.18 11.83
C ALA A 369 -5.37 13.62 12.18
N SER A 370 -4.38 14.43 12.57
CA SER A 370 -4.63 15.82 12.96
C SER A 370 -3.47 16.74 12.61
N GLY A 371 -3.77 17.96 12.20
CA GLY A 371 -2.77 18.95 11.84
C GLY A 371 -3.37 20.25 11.35
N LYS A 372 -2.52 21.19 10.95
CA LYS A 372 -2.94 22.46 10.38
C LYS A 372 -3.14 22.36 8.87
N LEU A 373 -4.20 22.97 8.38
CA LEU A 373 -4.43 23.14 6.93
C LEU A 373 -3.41 24.11 6.34
N ALA A 374 -3.33 24.15 5.01
CA ALA A 374 -2.54 25.16 4.31
C ALA A 374 -3.20 26.53 4.53
N ASN A 375 -2.52 27.40 5.14
CA ASN A 375 -2.79 28.78 5.52
C ASN A 375 -2.36 29.02 6.97
N ALA A 376 -1.57 30.05 7.22
CA ALA A 376 -0.95 30.32 8.52
C ALA A 376 -1.96 30.52 9.66
N ASP A 377 -3.16 31.00 9.35
CA ASP A 377 -4.23 31.28 10.32
C ASP A 377 -5.16 30.09 10.58
N ALA A 378 -4.94 28.94 9.90
CA ALA A 378 -5.79 27.79 10.04
C ALA A 378 -5.67 27.15 11.43
N GLU A 379 -6.81 26.87 12.05
CA GLU A 379 -6.88 26.05 13.25
C GLU A 379 -6.49 24.60 12.96
N LYS A 380 -6.20 23.86 14.01
CA LYS A 380 -5.90 22.45 13.91
C LYS A 380 -7.21 21.68 13.66
N VAL A 381 -7.23 20.86 12.62
CA VAL A 381 -8.34 19.96 12.30
C VAL A 381 -8.01 18.52 12.68
N THR A 382 -9.04 17.71 12.85
CA THR A 382 -8.88 16.30 13.24
C THR A 382 -9.84 15.42 12.42
N ILE A 383 -9.32 14.28 11.94
CA ILE A 383 -10.07 13.26 11.22
C ILE A 383 -9.93 11.95 12.00
N ASN A 384 -11.06 11.34 12.35
CA ASN A 384 -11.07 10.07 13.09
C ASN A 384 -11.80 9.00 12.30
N ARG A 385 -11.29 7.75 12.36
CA ARG A 385 -11.91 6.61 11.73
C ARG A 385 -11.90 5.40 12.64
N VAL A 386 -13.04 4.72 12.68
CA VAL A 386 -13.19 3.38 13.28
C VAL A 386 -13.56 2.39 12.19
N GLN A 387 -12.90 1.24 12.20
CA GLN A 387 -13.18 0.14 11.29
C GLN A 387 -13.34 -1.16 12.09
N LEU A 388 -14.34 -1.95 11.73
CA LEU A 388 -14.53 -3.32 12.23
C LEU A 388 -14.52 -4.23 11.01
N ALA A 389 -13.76 -5.28 11.03
CA ALA A 389 -13.64 -6.18 9.88
C ALA A 389 -13.79 -7.64 10.29
N PHE A 390 -14.32 -8.42 9.38
CA PHE A 390 -14.32 -9.87 9.41
C PHE A 390 -13.84 -10.39 8.07
N GLY A 391 -12.97 -11.40 8.08
CA GLY A 391 -12.41 -11.97 6.86
C GLY A 391 -12.33 -13.49 6.90
N TRP A 392 -12.39 -14.05 5.70
CA TRP A 392 -12.31 -15.48 5.45
C TRP A 392 -11.39 -15.76 4.26
N PHE A 393 -10.29 -16.45 4.51
CA PHE A 393 -9.47 -17.03 3.46
C PHE A 393 -10.16 -18.27 2.91
N LEU A 394 -10.77 -18.11 1.73
CA LEU A 394 -11.41 -19.22 1.00
C LEU A 394 -10.34 -20.22 0.54
N THR A 395 -9.21 -19.70 0.14
CA THR A 395 -7.97 -20.43 -0.19
C THR A 395 -6.79 -19.58 0.26
N ASP A 396 -5.57 -20.07 0.16
CA ASP A 396 -4.37 -19.25 0.45
C ASP A 396 -4.24 -18.03 -0.47
N LYS A 397 -4.91 -18.06 -1.64
CA LYS A 397 -4.85 -17.02 -2.68
C LYS A 397 -6.07 -16.11 -2.74
N VAL A 398 -7.12 -16.40 -1.98
CA VAL A 398 -8.40 -15.67 -2.05
C VAL A 398 -8.91 -15.39 -0.65
N VAL A 399 -9.15 -14.11 -0.34
CA VAL A 399 -9.80 -13.68 0.89
C VAL A 399 -11.07 -12.90 0.57
N ALA A 400 -12.17 -13.22 1.27
CA ALA A 400 -13.36 -12.41 1.32
C ALA A 400 -13.37 -11.62 2.64
N LYS A 401 -13.68 -10.32 2.55
CA LYS A 401 -13.72 -9.40 3.69
C LYS A 401 -15.02 -8.62 3.71
N ILE A 402 -15.52 -8.35 4.91
CA ILE A 402 -16.56 -7.37 5.17
C ILE A 402 -16.04 -6.38 6.20
N GLU A 403 -16.29 -5.10 5.98
CA GLU A 403 -15.85 -4.02 6.86
C GLU A 403 -17.01 -3.08 7.15
N TYR A 404 -17.22 -2.74 8.40
CA TYR A 404 -17.95 -1.54 8.79
C TYR A 404 -16.94 -0.41 9.00
N VAL A 405 -17.20 0.74 8.42
CA VAL A 405 -16.39 1.94 8.56
C VAL A 405 -17.23 3.11 9.02
N SER A 406 -16.66 3.95 9.90
CA SER A 406 -17.18 5.26 10.27
C SER A 406 -16.04 6.25 10.38
N GLN A 407 -16.12 7.36 9.64
CA GLN A 407 -15.12 8.44 9.65
C GLN A 407 -15.82 9.77 9.89
N SER A 408 -15.21 10.61 10.74
CA SER A 408 -15.63 11.97 11.03
C SER A 408 -14.52 12.97 10.76
N TYR A 409 -14.91 14.18 10.37
CA TYR A 409 -14.07 15.34 10.15
C TYR A 409 -14.46 16.41 11.15
N ASN A 410 -13.54 16.85 12.01
CA ASN A 410 -13.80 17.71 13.13
C ASN A 410 -12.96 19.00 13.03
N ASP A 411 -13.50 20.10 13.51
CA ASP A 411 -12.84 21.42 13.61
C ASP A 411 -12.56 22.06 12.24
N PHE A 412 -13.24 21.63 11.18
CA PHE A 412 -13.17 22.28 9.88
C PHE A 412 -14.08 23.52 9.84
N ALA A 413 -13.63 24.57 9.17
CA ALA A 413 -14.39 25.81 9.00
C ALA A 413 -15.78 25.57 8.37
N ALA A 414 -16.79 26.33 8.77
CA ALA A 414 -18.17 26.18 8.33
C ALA A 414 -18.36 26.32 6.80
N GLY A 415 -17.49 27.02 6.10
CA GLY A 415 -17.47 27.13 4.63
C GLY A 415 -16.73 26.00 3.91
N SER A 416 -16.22 25.00 4.63
CA SER A 416 -15.53 23.86 4.06
C SER A 416 -16.51 22.71 3.84
N ILE A 417 -16.37 21.98 2.74
CA ILE A 417 -17.12 20.72 2.49
C ILE A 417 -16.91 19.68 3.61
N TYR A 418 -15.84 19.81 4.40
CA TYR A 418 -15.52 18.95 5.53
C TYR A 418 -16.11 19.41 6.87
N SER A 419 -16.91 20.51 6.91
CA SER A 419 -17.56 21.01 8.13
C SER A 419 -18.49 19.96 8.70
N ASP A 420 -18.18 19.44 9.91
CA ASP A 420 -18.90 18.33 10.58
C ASP A 420 -19.20 17.15 9.65
N ALA A 421 -18.35 16.97 8.63
CA ALA A 421 -18.56 15.92 7.64
C ALA A 421 -18.31 14.53 8.25
N ASN A 422 -19.08 13.57 7.77
CA ASN A 422 -18.90 12.17 8.15
C ASN A 422 -19.33 11.25 7.01
N PHE A 423 -18.75 10.05 6.99
CA PHE A 423 -19.30 8.94 6.22
C PHE A 423 -19.24 7.65 7.02
N LYS A 424 -20.17 6.74 6.75
CA LYS A 424 -20.26 5.44 7.40
C LYS A 424 -21.00 4.43 6.56
N GLY A 425 -20.75 3.16 6.81
CA GLY A 425 -21.48 2.06 6.17
C GLY A 425 -20.67 0.80 6.05
N ILE A 426 -21.03 -0.03 5.08
CA ILE A 426 -20.47 -1.36 4.87
C ILE A 426 -19.70 -1.40 3.55
N MET A 427 -18.53 -2.01 3.62
CA MET A 427 -17.74 -2.44 2.46
C MET A 427 -17.64 -3.95 2.45
N ALA A 428 -17.71 -4.58 1.28
CA ALA A 428 -17.28 -5.95 1.10
C ALA A 428 -16.19 -6.01 0.03
N GLU A 429 -15.23 -6.89 0.20
CA GLU A 429 -14.11 -7.04 -0.76
C GLU A 429 -13.75 -8.51 -0.92
N ALA A 430 -13.58 -8.94 -2.17
CA ALA A 430 -12.85 -10.15 -2.51
C ALA A 430 -11.48 -9.75 -3.06
N ALA A 431 -10.40 -10.18 -2.40
CA ALA A 431 -9.04 -9.95 -2.85
C ALA A 431 -8.40 -11.27 -3.27
N ILE A 432 -7.74 -11.24 -4.42
CA ILE A 432 -7.04 -12.39 -5.03
C ILE A 432 -5.56 -12.00 -5.13
N GLY A 433 -4.65 -12.93 -4.77
CA GLY A 433 -3.21 -12.78 -4.96
C GLY A 433 -2.56 -14.11 -5.35
N PHE A 434 -1.69 -14.11 -6.33
CA PHE A 434 -1.07 -15.31 -6.85
C PHE A 434 0.33 -15.07 -7.40
#